data_b55b0d93c611a2946b2b622818f69a87
#
_entry.id   b55b0d93c611a2946b2b622818f69a87
#
_cell.length_a   1.000
_cell.length_b   1.000
_cell.length_c   1.000
_cell.angle_alpha   90.00
_cell.angle_beta   90.00
_cell.angle_gamma   90.00
#
_symmetry.space_group_name_H-M   'P 1'
#
loop_
_entity.id
_entity.type
_entity.pdbx_description
1 polymer ?
#
loop_
_entity_poly.entity_id
_entity_poly.type
_entity_poly.pdbx_seq_one_letter_code
_entity_poly.pdbx_strand_id
1 'polypeptide(L)'
;DLFQELPEAGDLDKPKLVFFFDEAHLLFDGSSKAFVDQIEQTVRLIRSKGVGVFFVTQTPKDVPSGVLGQLGNRVQHALRAFTPDDQKALTQTVRTFPNSGYDLEKLLTSLGIGEAVVTVLSESGAPTPVAWTRMLAPTSLMAPSADATIDQIVTASPLAAASASTTARTAGELVIERRCRATTSRWKGHPPSDRNDG
;
A
#
# COMPACT_ATOMS: atom_id res chain seq x y z
N ASP A 1 3.38 9.17 -17.10
CA ASP A 1 3.51 8.71 -18.51
C ASP A 1 2.46 7.62 -18.82
N LEU A 2 2.41 6.46 -18.13
CA LEU A 2 1.44 5.38 -18.41
C LEU A 2 -0.01 5.88 -18.42
N PHE A 3 -0.39 6.74 -17.48
CA PHE A 3 -1.74 7.32 -17.42
C PHE A 3 -2.10 8.11 -18.68
N GLN A 4 -1.16 8.83 -19.25
CA GLN A 4 -1.38 9.64 -20.45
C GLN A 4 -1.51 8.79 -21.73
N GLU A 5 -0.81 7.66 -21.76
CA GLU A 5 -0.77 6.75 -22.91
C GLU A 5 -1.94 5.76 -22.96
N LEU A 6 -2.54 5.45 -21.81
CA LEU A 6 -3.67 4.53 -21.76
C LEU A 6 -4.92 5.13 -22.41
N PRO A 7 -5.60 4.39 -23.31
CA PRO A 7 -6.86 4.84 -23.90
C PRO A 7 -7.98 4.84 -22.86
N GLU A 8 -8.99 5.67 -23.09
CA GLU A 8 -10.24 5.60 -22.32
C GLU A 8 -10.91 4.23 -22.51
N ALA A 9 -11.25 3.59 -21.42
CA ALA A 9 -11.86 2.26 -21.43
C ALA A 9 -13.36 2.29 -21.07
N GLY A 10 -13.85 3.42 -20.59
CA GLY A 10 -15.19 3.56 -20.08
C GLY A 10 -15.40 2.87 -18.73
N ASP A 11 -16.65 2.64 -18.36
CA ASP A 11 -17.01 1.95 -17.13
C ASP A 11 -17.02 0.44 -17.36
N LEU A 12 -15.99 -0.23 -16.87
CA LEU A 12 -15.80 -1.67 -17.01
C LEU A 12 -16.20 -2.38 -15.72
N ASP A 13 -16.81 -3.57 -15.85
CA ASP A 13 -17.14 -4.44 -14.71
C ASP A 13 -15.88 -4.86 -13.92
N LYS A 14 -14.75 -5.00 -14.62
CA LYS A 14 -13.46 -5.36 -14.02
C LYS A 14 -12.34 -4.52 -14.61
N PRO A 15 -11.38 -4.08 -13.79
CA PRO A 15 -10.23 -3.35 -14.30
C PRO A 15 -9.37 -4.25 -15.21
N LYS A 16 -8.78 -3.66 -16.25
CA LYS A 16 -7.81 -4.31 -17.15
C LYS A 16 -6.43 -4.44 -16.51
N LEU A 17 -6.10 -3.51 -15.62
CA LEU A 17 -4.83 -3.44 -14.92
C LEU A 17 -5.08 -3.02 -13.48
N VAL A 18 -4.33 -3.61 -12.55
CA VAL A 18 -4.42 -3.27 -11.13
C VAL A 18 -3.03 -3.00 -10.58
N PHE A 19 -2.89 -1.88 -9.89
CA PHE A 19 -1.68 -1.56 -9.14
C PHE A 19 -1.92 -1.75 -7.64
N PHE A 20 -0.98 -2.42 -6.98
CA PHE A 20 -0.89 -2.50 -5.53
C PHE A 20 0.35 -1.73 -5.08
N PHE A 21 0.14 -0.66 -4.33
CA PHE A 21 1.21 0.09 -3.67
C PHE A 21 1.33 -0.39 -2.23
N ASP A 22 2.22 -1.35 -2.02
CA ASP A 22 2.54 -1.82 -0.68
C ASP A 22 3.44 -0.80 0.02
N GLU A 23 3.30 -0.70 1.36
CA GLU A 23 3.94 0.35 2.17
C GLU A 23 3.74 1.75 1.55
N ALA A 24 2.47 2.08 1.24
CA ALA A 24 2.11 3.27 0.47
C ALA A 24 2.62 4.58 1.09
N HIS A 25 2.93 4.60 2.39
CA HIS A 25 3.56 5.75 3.04
C HIS A 25 4.89 6.14 2.38
N LEU A 26 5.67 5.17 1.87
CA LEU A 26 6.94 5.45 1.18
C LEU A 26 6.75 6.24 -0.13
N LEU A 27 5.56 6.19 -0.72
CA LEU A 27 5.24 6.96 -1.92
C LEU A 27 5.05 8.44 -1.59
N PHE A 28 4.59 8.76 -0.38
CA PHE A 28 4.20 10.11 0.02
C PHE A 28 5.23 10.78 0.94
N ASP A 29 5.99 9.98 1.71
CA ASP A 29 6.96 10.49 2.67
C ASP A 29 8.11 11.22 1.96
N GLY A 30 8.35 12.47 2.36
CA GLY A 30 9.37 13.33 1.74
C GLY A 30 9.09 13.76 0.30
N SER A 31 7.93 13.43 -0.26
CA SER A 31 7.55 13.79 -1.62
C SER A 31 7.17 15.26 -1.75
N SER A 32 7.46 15.85 -2.93
CA SER A 32 7.06 17.21 -3.22
C SER A 32 5.53 17.35 -3.32
N LYS A 33 5.00 18.51 -2.96
CA LYS A 33 3.56 18.79 -3.09
C LYS A 33 3.06 18.56 -4.52
N ALA A 34 3.83 18.98 -5.52
CA ALA A 34 3.47 18.80 -6.93
C ALA A 34 3.31 17.32 -7.31
N PHE A 35 4.15 16.44 -6.75
CA PHE A 35 4.04 15.00 -6.96
C PHE A 35 2.78 14.41 -6.31
N VAL A 36 2.47 14.81 -5.07
CA VAL A 36 1.26 14.39 -4.36
C VAL A 36 0.00 14.84 -5.11
N ASP A 37 -0.03 16.11 -5.54
CA ASP A 37 -1.14 16.66 -6.33
C ASP A 37 -1.34 15.90 -7.65
N GLN A 38 -0.24 15.48 -8.30
CA GLN A 38 -0.30 14.68 -9.53
C GLN A 38 -0.85 13.26 -9.26
N ILE A 39 -0.46 12.63 -8.16
CA ILE A 39 -1.02 11.32 -7.76
C ILE A 39 -2.52 11.45 -7.49
N GLU A 40 -2.93 12.48 -6.75
CA GLU A 40 -4.35 12.72 -6.45
C GLU A 40 -5.17 12.86 -7.73
N GLN A 41 -4.71 13.67 -8.70
CA GLN A 41 -5.37 13.82 -9.99
C GLN A 41 -5.41 12.49 -10.76
N THR A 42 -4.32 11.75 -10.75
CA THR A 42 -4.24 10.46 -11.43
C THR A 42 -5.23 9.46 -10.84
N VAL A 43 -5.27 9.31 -9.52
CA VAL A 43 -6.18 8.38 -8.84
C VAL A 43 -7.64 8.73 -9.12
N ARG A 44 -7.96 10.01 -9.22
CA ARG A 44 -9.31 10.49 -9.55
C ARG A 44 -9.78 10.05 -10.94
N LEU A 45 -8.89 10.03 -11.91
CA LEU A 45 -9.22 9.85 -13.33
C LEU A 45 -8.89 8.46 -13.88
N ILE A 46 -8.04 7.70 -13.19
CA ILE A 46 -7.47 6.47 -13.76
C ILE A 46 -8.50 5.35 -13.93
N ARG A 47 -9.62 5.43 -13.19
CA ARG A 47 -10.73 4.48 -13.31
C ARG A 47 -11.31 4.48 -14.74
N SER A 48 -11.48 5.63 -15.38
CA SER A 48 -12.00 5.73 -16.75
C SER A 48 -11.13 5.02 -17.78
N LYS A 49 -9.86 4.78 -17.42
CA LYS A 49 -8.90 4.02 -18.24
C LYS A 49 -8.88 2.52 -17.91
N GLY A 50 -9.80 2.07 -17.09
CA GLY A 50 -9.91 0.67 -16.69
C GLY A 50 -8.78 0.20 -15.76
N VAL A 51 -8.24 1.10 -14.93
CA VAL A 51 -7.17 0.80 -13.98
C VAL A 51 -7.69 0.88 -12.56
N GLY A 52 -7.43 -0.18 -11.78
CA GLY A 52 -7.66 -0.24 -10.34
C GLY A 52 -6.38 0.10 -9.56
N VAL A 53 -6.53 0.80 -8.45
CA VAL A 53 -5.40 1.14 -7.57
C VAL A 53 -5.72 0.76 -6.14
N PHE A 54 -4.79 0.05 -5.50
CA PHE A 54 -4.84 -0.32 -4.09
C PHE A 54 -3.64 0.28 -3.36
N PHE A 55 -3.91 1.01 -2.30
CA PHE A 55 -2.88 1.46 -1.36
C PHE A 55 -2.93 0.56 -0.13
N VAL A 56 -1.82 -0.06 0.20
CA VAL A 56 -1.64 -0.89 1.39
C VAL A 56 -0.70 -0.14 2.34
N THR A 57 -1.15 0.13 3.55
CA THR A 57 -0.38 0.87 4.55
C THR A 57 -0.77 0.42 5.96
N GLN A 58 0.09 0.67 6.91
CA GLN A 58 -0.13 0.32 8.32
C GLN A 58 -1.15 1.25 8.97
N THR A 59 -1.19 2.52 8.58
CA THR A 59 -2.16 3.48 9.10
C THR A 59 -2.74 4.36 8.00
N PRO A 60 -4.05 4.67 8.02
CA PRO A 60 -4.66 5.53 7.01
C PRO A 60 -4.10 6.95 6.95
N LYS A 61 -3.55 7.46 8.07
CA LYS A 61 -2.95 8.80 8.14
C LYS A 61 -1.72 8.97 7.24
N ASP A 62 -1.11 7.87 6.83
CA ASP A 62 0.09 7.87 5.98
C ASP A 62 -0.23 8.23 4.53
N VAL A 63 -1.52 8.15 4.15
CA VAL A 63 -2.00 8.53 2.82
C VAL A 63 -2.59 9.94 2.90
N PRO A 64 -2.17 10.87 2.04
CA PRO A 64 -2.72 12.22 2.01
C PRO A 64 -4.24 12.26 1.92
N SER A 65 -4.86 13.19 2.62
CA SER A 65 -6.33 13.30 2.70
C SER A 65 -7.01 13.48 1.33
N GLY A 66 -6.34 14.18 0.40
CA GLY A 66 -6.82 14.33 -0.97
C GLY A 66 -6.91 13.02 -1.72
N VAL A 67 -5.90 12.14 -1.55
CA VAL A 67 -5.90 10.77 -2.10
C VAL A 67 -6.94 9.91 -1.40
N LEU A 68 -6.97 9.90 -0.05
CA LEU A 68 -7.96 9.14 0.73
C LEU A 68 -9.40 9.49 0.34
N GLY A 69 -9.67 10.76 0.04
CA GLY A 69 -10.97 11.22 -0.41
C GLY A 69 -11.42 10.64 -1.76
N GLN A 70 -10.51 10.12 -2.57
CA GLN A 70 -10.82 9.43 -3.84
C GLN A 70 -11.02 7.92 -3.66
N LEU A 71 -10.66 7.37 -2.51
CA LEU A 71 -10.72 5.94 -2.22
C LEU A 71 -12.06 5.62 -1.55
N GLY A 72 -13.00 5.11 -2.34
CA GLY A 72 -14.34 4.78 -1.83
C GLY A 72 -14.43 3.43 -1.13
N ASN A 73 -13.51 2.52 -1.40
CA ASN A 73 -13.48 1.19 -0.80
C ASN A 73 -12.38 1.11 0.25
N ARG A 74 -12.69 0.56 1.42
CA ARG A 74 -11.74 0.44 2.53
C ARG A 74 -11.86 -0.91 3.20
N VAL A 75 -10.71 -1.50 3.48
CA VAL A 75 -10.56 -2.69 4.31
C VAL A 75 -9.59 -2.33 5.42
N GLN A 76 -10.06 -2.30 6.65
CA GLN A 76 -9.26 -1.94 7.81
C GLN A 76 -9.15 -3.14 8.74
N HIS A 77 -7.94 -3.65 8.89
CA HIS A 77 -7.59 -4.62 9.92
C HIS A 77 -7.37 -3.94 11.27
N ALA A 78 -7.09 -4.75 12.30
CA ALA A 78 -6.84 -4.25 13.64
C ALA A 78 -5.82 -3.10 13.67
N LEU A 79 -6.14 -2.05 14.41
CA LEU A 79 -5.20 -0.97 14.73
C LEU A 79 -4.75 -1.12 16.17
N ARG A 80 -3.46 -0.96 16.38
CA ARG A 80 -2.87 -0.93 17.72
C ARG A 80 -2.71 0.54 18.14
N ALA A 81 -3.18 0.87 19.33
CA ALA A 81 -3.14 2.22 19.87
C ALA A 81 -2.43 2.19 21.23
N PHE A 82 -1.11 2.05 21.21
CA PHE A 82 -0.30 1.96 22.43
C PHE A 82 0.19 3.31 22.92
N THR A 83 0.27 4.30 22.03
CA THR A 83 0.73 5.66 22.37
C THR A 83 -0.42 6.67 22.23
N PRO A 84 -0.31 7.86 22.87
CA PRO A 84 -1.27 8.93 22.66
C PRO A 84 -1.44 9.35 21.19
N ASP A 85 -0.37 9.27 20.40
CA ASP A 85 -0.40 9.59 18.97
C ASP A 85 -1.14 8.49 18.19
N ASP A 86 -0.98 7.22 18.56
CA ASP A 86 -1.76 6.13 17.97
C ASP A 86 -3.24 6.27 18.29
N GLN A 87 -3.57 6.65 19.52
CA GLN A 87 -4.97 6.88 19.93
C GLN A 87 -5.59 8.03 19.12
N LYS A 88 -4.85 9.10 18.89
CA LYS A 88 -5.30 10.19 18.04
C LYS A 88 -5.50 9.76 16.59
N ALA A 89 -4.57 8.96 16.05
CA ALA A 89 -4.68 8.41 14.70
C ALA A 89 -5.88 7.47 14.56
N LEU A 90 -6.15 6.63 15.57
CA LEU A 90 -7.33 5.78 15.63
C LEU A 90 -8.62 6.59 15.57
N THR A 91 -8.76 7.60 16.45
CA THR A 91 -9.93 8.50 16.46
C THR A 91 -10.11 9.21 15.11
N GLN A 92 -9.03 9.68 14.50
CA GLN A 92 -9.10 10.29 13.17
C GLN A 92 -9.55 9.28 12.10
N THR A 93 -9.03 8.06 12.15
CA THR A 93 -9.41 6.98 11.23
C THR A 93 -10.90 6.66 11.35
N VAL A 94 -11.42 6.48 12.56
CA VAL A 94 -12.83 6.17 12.80
C VAL A 94 -13.75 7.22 12.22
N ARG A 95 -13.41 8.50 12.32
CA ARG A 95 -14.20 9.61 11.78
C ARG A 95 -14.31 9.61 10.25
N THR A 96 -13.48 8.84 9.56
CA THR A 96 -13.52 8.73 8.09
C THR A 96 -14.46 7.62 7.60
N PHE A 97 -14.99 6.79 8.51
CA PHE A 97 -15.99 5.78 8.16
C PHE A 97 -17.40 6.36 8.21
N PRO A 98 -18.34 5.78 7.45
CA PRO A 98 -19.75 6.09 7.57
C PRO A 98 -20.27 5.81 8.99
N ASN A 99 -21.31 6.53 9.39
CA ASN A 99 -21.98 6.25 10.66
C ASN A 99 -22.43 4.79 10.70
N SER A 100 -22.11 4.11 11.79
CA SER A 100 -22.44 2.71 11.99
C SER A 100 -22.96 2.48 13.40
N GLY A 101 -23.62 1.34 13.63
CA GLY A 101 -24.04 0.89 14.95
C GLY A 101 -22.90 0.33 15.80
N TYR A 102 -21.67 0.28 15.28
CA TYR A 102 -20.49 -0.21 16.00
C TYR A 102 -19.74 0.93 16.69
N ASP A 103 -19.24 0.65 17.89
CA ASP A 103 -18.16 1.44 18.50
C ASP A 103 -16.85 1.09 17.77
N LEU A 104 -16.54 1.84 16.71
CA LEU A 104 -15.42 1.54 15.81
C LEU A 104 -14.06 1.68 16.52
N GLU A 105 -13.89 2.57 17.48
CA GLU A 105 -12.63 2.71 18.22
C GLU A 105 -12.33 1.43 19.02
N LYS A 106 -13.34 0.94 19.73
CA LYS A 106 -13.24 -0.30 20.48
C LYS A 106 -13.11 -1.52 19.57
N LEU A 107 -13.89 -1.55 18.48
CA LEU A 107 -13.88 -2.66 17.53
C LEU A 107 -12.52 -2.79 16.86
N LEU A 108 -11.95 -1.72 16.29
CA LEU A 108 -10.68 -1.75 15.59
C LEU A 108 -9.50 -2.15 16.47
N THR A 109 -9.56 -1.87 17.77
CA THR A 109 -8.51 -2.30 18.71
C THR A 109 -8.68 -3.73 19.19
N SER A 110 -9.86 -4.34 19.00
CA SER A 110 -10.19 -5.70 19.48
C SER A 110 -10.32 -6.74 18.36
N LEU A 111 -10.16 -6.35 17.09
CA LEU A 111 -10.24 -7.29 15.96
C LEU A 111 -9.21 -8.42 16.10
N GLY A 112 -9.67 -9.63 15.83
CA GLY A 112 -8.84 -10.82 15.77
C GLY A 112 -8.08 -10.95 14.45
N ILE A 113 -7.17 -11.94 14.38
CA ILE A 113 -6.44 -12.27 13.16
C ILE A 113 -7.42 -12.67 12.07
N GLY A 114 -7.29 -12.04 10.90
CA GLY A 114 -8.16 -12.28 9.76
C GLY A 114 -9.52 -11.57 9.84
N GLU A 115 -9.76 -10.76 10.85
CA GLU A 115 -10.94 -9.90 10.92
C GLU A 115 -10.65 -8.52 10.34
N ALA A 116 -11.67 -7.89 9.80
CA ALA A 116 -11.58 -6.55 9.23
C ALA A 116 -12.91 -5.82 9.30
N VAL A 117 -12.81 -4.51 9.28
CA VAL A 117 -13.91 -3.59 9.04
C VAL A 117 -13.87 -3.18 7.58
N VAL A 118 -14.97 -3.40 6.87
CA VAL A 118 -15.05 -3.17 5.42
C VAL A 118 -16.17 -2.18 5.11
N THR A 119 -15.91 -1.26 4.21
CA THR A 119 -16.91 -0.43 3.54
C THR A 119 -16.56 -0.32 2.08
N VAL A 120 -17.56 -0.35 1.21
CA VAL A 120 -17.39 -0.24 -0.24
C VAL A 120 -18.37 0.79 -0.78
N LEU A 121 -18.14 1.24 -2.00
CA LEU A 121 -19.14 2.06 -2.68
C LEU A 121 -20.24 1.17 -3.24
N SER A 122 -21.48 1.60 -3.07
CA SER A 122 -22.64 1.05 -3.77
C SER A 122 -22.61 1.42 -5.26
N GLU A 123 -23.47 0.82 -6.05
CA GLU A 123 -23.64 1.15 -7.48
C GLU A 123 -23.97 2.64 -7.69
N SER A 124 -24.64 3.28 -6.74
CA SER A 124 -24.93 4.71 -6.76
C SER A 124 -23.76 5.61 -6.33
N GLY A 125 -22.60 5.04 -5.99
CA GLY A 125 -21.44 5.77 -5.51
C GLY A 125 -21.49 6.20 -4.04
N ALA A 126 -22.52 5.79 -3.29
CA ALA A 126 -22.61 6.04 -1.85
C ALA A 126 -21.87 4.97 -1.06
N PRO A 127 -21.21 5.34 0.06
CA PRO A 127 -20.60 4.34 0.94
C PRO A 127 -21.66 3.39 1.50
N THR A 128 -21.37 2.08 1.48
CA THR A 128 -22.21 1.10 2.17
C THR A 128 -22.05 1.21 3.69
N PRO A 129 -23.02 0.71 4.47
CA PRO A 129 -22.82 0.54 5.90
C PRO A 129 -21.55 -0.25 6.19
N VAL A 130 -20.93 0.08 7.31
CA VAL A 130 -19.74 -0.61 7.79
C VAL A 130 -20.08 -2.06 8.11
N ALA A 131 -19.27 -3.00 7.58
CA ALA A 131 -19.38 -4.41 7.88
C ALA A 131 -18.16 -4.89 8.67
N TRP A 132 -18.40 -5.46 9.85
CA TRP A 132 -17.40 -6.27 10.54
C TRP A 132 -17.43 -7.68 9.96
N THR A 133 -16.32 -8.15 9.43
CA THR A 133 -16.26 -9.41 8.71
C THR A 133 -14.98 -10.19 8.99
N ARG A 134 -15.04 -11.48 8.76
CA ARG A 134 -13.86 -12.34 8.72
C ARG A 134 -13.45 -12.55 7.28
N MET A 135 -12.20 -12.20 6.98
CA MET A 135 -11.63 -12.36 5.65
C MET A 135 -11.36 -13.84 5.35
N LEU A 136 -11.58 -14.23 4.10
CA LEU A 136 -11.15 -15.54 3.63
C LEU A 136 -9.63 -15.64 3.68
N ALA A 137 -9.14 -16.78 4.11
CA ALA A 137 -7.70 -17.05 4.04
C ALA A 137 -7.25 -17.06 2.57
N PRO A 138 -6.06 -16.49 2.26
CA PRO A 138 -5.53 -16.55 0.91
C PRO A 138 -5.29 -18.02 0.50
N THR A 139 -5.55 -18.31 -0.78
CA THR A 139 -5.27 -19.64 -1.36
C THR A 139 -3.84 -19.77 -1.86
N SER A 140 -3.08 -18.68 -1.82
CA SER A 140 -1.67 -18.65 -2.19
C SER A 140 -0.75 -19.06 -1.03
N LEU A 141 0.46 -19.48 -1.36
CA LEU A 141 1.50 -19.74 -0.38
C LEU A 141 1.85 -18.45 0.37
N MET A 142 1.83 -18.51 1.71
CA MET A 142 2.18 -17.39 2.61
C MET A 142 3.66 -17.43 3.01
N ALA A 143 4.52 -17.92 2.13
CA ALA A 143 5.97 -18.02 2.33
C ALA A 143 6.67 -17.82 0.97
N PRO A 144 7.98 -17.55 0.96
CA PRO A 144 8.76 -17.53 -0.27
C PRO A 144 8.64 -18.87 -1.02
N SER A 145 8.47 -18.81 -2.33
CA SER A 145 8.51 -20.00 -3.18
C SER A 145 9.90 -20.58 -3.19
N ALA A 146 10.01 -21.92 -3.35
CA ALA A 146 11.29 -22.57 -3.52
C ALA A 146 11.98 -22.08 -4.81
N ASP A 147 13.30 -21.91 -4.76
CA ASP A 147 14.11 -21.39 -5.89
C ASP A 147 13.87 -22.20 -7.19
N ALA A 148 13.80 -23.53 -7.08
CA ALA A 148 13.50 -24.40 -8.21
C ALA A 148 12.14 -24.10 -8.88
N THR A 149 11.15 -23.68 -8.11
CA THR A 149 9.84 -23.27 -8.64
C THR A 149 9.95 -21.93 -9.37
N ILE A 150 10.70 -21.00 -8.79
CA ILE A 150 10.95 -19.69 -9.40
C ILE A 150 11.69 -19.87 -10.73
N ASP A 151 12.75 -20.68 -10.76
CA ASP A 151 13.53 -20.98 -11.95
C ASP A 151 12.68 -21.63 -13.05
N GLN A 152 11.79 -22.55 -12.70
CA GLN A 152 10.85 -23.16 -13.65
C GLN A 152 9.92 -22.12 -14.28
N ILE A 153 9.34 -21.23 -13.46
CA ILE A 153 8.42 -20.18 -13.92
C ILE A 153 9.17 -19.19 -14.84
N VAL A 154 10.36 -18.76 -14.41
CA VAL A 154 11.18 -17.83 -15.20
C VAL A 154 11.57 -18.45 -16.54
N THR A 155 12.01 -19.70 -16.55
CA THR A 155 12.41 -20.42 -17.77
C THR A 155 11.23 -20.65 -18.72
N ALA A 156 10.06 -20.93 -18.20
CA ALA A 156 8.83 -21.11 -18.98
C ALA A 156 8.22 -19.79 -19.48
N SER A 157 8.67 -18.65 -19.00
CA SER A 157 8.15 -17.34 -19.40
C SER A 157 8.47 -17.04 -20.87
N PRO A 158 7.51 -16.53 -21.66
CA PRO A 158 7.78 -16.02 -23.00
C PRO A 158 8.83 -14.91 -23.06
N LEU A 159 9.07 -14.24 -21.92
CA LEU A 159 10.04 -13.15 -21.75
C LEU A 159 11.42 -13.65 -21.31
N ALA A 160 11.62 -14.96 -21.09
CA ALA A 160 12.89 -15.51 -20.61
C ALA A 160 14.08 -15.11 -21.51
N ALA A 161 13.89 -15.17 -22.83
CA ALA A 161 14.92 -14.76 -23.80
C ALA A 161 15.23 -13.27 -23.76
N ALA A 162 14.21 -12.41 -23.51
CA ALA A 162 14.41 -10.96 -23.39
C ALA A 162 15.10 -10.60 -22.07
N SER A 163 14.82 -11.30 -20.99
CA SER A 163 15.48 -11.10 -19.68
C SER A 163 16.93 -11.56 -19.68
N ALA A 164 17.28 -12.59 -20.47
CA ALA A 164 18.67 -13.04 -20.63
C ALA A 164 19.54 -12.06 -21.43
N SER A 165 18.94 -11.30 -22.34
CA SER A 165 19.65 -10.31 -23.15
C SER A 165 19.79 -8.93 -22.47
N THR A 166 18.90 -8.63 -21.54
CA THR A 166 18.98 -7.42 -20.72
C THR A 166 19.61 -7.84 -19.40
N THR A 167 20.73 -7.24 -19.04
CA THR A 167 21.44 -7.46 -17.76
C THR A 167 20.53 -7.07 -16.58
N ALA A 168 19.38 -7.76 -16.45
CA ALA A 168 18.44 -7.62 -15.33
C ALA A 168 19.11 -7.96 -13.97
N ARG A 169 20.19 -8.77 -14.00
CA ARG A 169 21.10 -8.95 -12.88
C ARG A 169 21.64 -7.62 -12.35
N THR A 170 22.05 -6.73 -13.23
CA THR A 170 22.64 -5.43 -12.86
C THR A 170 21.62 -4.48 -12.22
N ALA A 171 20.36 -4.52 -12.60
CA ALA A 171 19.35 -3.65 -12.00
C ALA A 171 18.97 -4.10 -10.58
N GLY A 172 18.81 -5.40 -10.34
CA GLY A 172 18.56 -5.95 -9.00
C GLY A 172 19.77 -5.76 -8.06
N GLU A 173 20.99 -6.04 -8.54
CA GLU A 173 22.21 -5.83 -7.78
C GLU A 173 22.46 -4.34 -7.50
N LEU A 174 22.23 -3.44 -8.46
CA LEU A 174 22.36 -1.99 -8.27
C LEU A 174 21.34 -1.43 -7.25
N VAL A 175 20.13 -1.97 -7.18
CA VAL A 175 19.15 -1.56 -6.17
C VAL A 175 19.56 -2.06 -4.80
N ILE A 176 20.06 -3.28 -4.68
CA ILE A 176 20.55 -3.84 -3.42
C ILE A 176 21.82 -3.12 -2.96
N GLU A 177 22.79 -2.88 -3.86
CA GLU A 177 24.00 -2.11 -3.52
C GLU A 177 23.70 -0.66 -3.13
N ARG A 178 22.78 0.03 -3.79
CA ARG A 178 22.36 1.38 -3.39
C ARG A 178 21.69 1.40 -2.01
N ARG A 179 20.85 0.40 -1.68
CA ARG A 179 20.29 0.27 -0.34
C ARG A 179 21.34 -0.04 0.70
N CYS A 180 22.27 -0.95 0.43
CA CYS A 180 23.37 -1.26 1.36
C CYS A 180 24.32 -0.08 1.56
N ARG A 181 24.63 0.70 0.53
CA ARG A 181 25.45 1.91 0.67
C ARG A 181 24.75 3.03 1.44
N ALA A 182 23.45 3.20 1.27
CA ALA A 182 22.68 4.18 2.02
C ALA A 182 22.59 3.84 3.52
N THR A 183 22.48 2.56 3.87
CA THR A 183 22.48 2.11 5.26
C THR A 183 23.86 2.18 5.92
N THR A 184 24.93 1.87 5.19
CA THR A 184 26.30 1.94 5.74
C THR A 184 26.82 3.37 5.88
N SER A 185 26.38 4.33 5.05
CA SER A 185 26.75 5.73 5.20
C SER A 185 26.09 6.40 6.42
N ARG A 186 24.92 5.94 6.82
CA ARG A 186 24.20 6.43 7.99
C ARG A 186 24.80 5.96 9.33
N TRP A 187 25.58 4.86 9.30
CA TRP A 187 26.20 4.30 10.52
C TRP A 187 27.60 4.82 10.82
N LYS A 188 28.24 5.57 9.91
CA LYS A 188 29.60 6.09 10.11
C LYS A 188 29.67 7.44 10.83
N GLY A 189 28.60 7.94 11.37
CA GLY A 189 28.48 9.32 11.89
C GLY A 189 28.38 9.53 13.40
N HIS A 190 28.64 8.53 14.26
CA HIS A 190 28.70 8.76 15.72
C HIS A 190 29.86 7.97 16.34
N PRO A 191 30.96 8.60 16.68
CA PRO A 191 31.93 8.01 17.58
C PRO A 191 31.31 7.94 18.99
N PRO A 192 31.65 6.90 19.79
CA PRO A 192 31.19 6.82 21.16
C PRO A 192 31.78 7.99 21.96
N SER A 193 30.93 8.72 22.67
CA SER A 193 31.37 9.73 23.62
C SER A 193 32.03 9.02 24.79
N ASP A 194 33.35 9.19 24.92
CA ASP A 194 34.08 8.90 26.15
C ASP A 194 33.50 9.76 27.29
N ARG A 195 32.75 9.11 28.17
CA ARG A 195 32.53 9.64 29.50
C ARG A 195 33.69 9.20 30.36
N ASN A 196 34.59 10.11 30.57
CA ASN A 196 35.58 9.99 31.64
C ASN A 196 34.95 10.59 32.90
N ASP A 197 34.67 9.72 33.86
CA ASP A 197 34.33 10.09 35.22
C ASP A 197 35.62 10.57 35.92
N GLY A 198 35.58 11.80 36.46
CA GLY A 198 36.50 12.37 37.40
C GLY A 198 35.73 13.22 38.39
#